data_636960c7ac24e1d98dd1d5842f69518d
#
_entry.id   636960c7ac24e1d98dd1d5842f69518d
#
_cell.length_a   1.000
_cell.length_b   1.000
_cell.length_c   1.000
_cell.angle_alpha   90.00
_cell.angle_beta   90.00
_cell.angle_gamma   90.00
#
_symmetry.space_group_name_H-M   'P 1'
#
loop_
_entity.id
_entity.type
_entity.pdbx_description
1 polymer ?
#
loop_
_entity_poly.entity_id
_entity_poly.type
_entity_poly.pdbx_seq_one_letter_code
_entity_poly.pdbx_strand_id
1 'polypeptide(L)'
;MHAPWSETASSWPRPALVLTAILVAAMLWFGTLGARKLTAPDEGRYAEIAREMAASGDWVTPRYNELKYFEKPPLQYWATALAYRAFGSSEWTTRLWTAATGFLGVLLAGYTAGRLVSPAAGIA
;
A
#
# COMPACT_ATOMS: atom_id res chain seq x y z
N MET A 1 35.78 -40.99 8.35
CA MET A 1 35.18 -40.50 7.12
C MET A 1 34.18 -39.42 7.53
N HIS A 2 34.63 -38.16 7.67
CA HIS A 2 33.78 -37.02 8.06
C HIS A 2 33.32 -36.32 6.79
N ALA A 3 32.03 -36.33 6.54
CA ALA A 3 31.43 -35.55 5.47
C ALA A 3 31.47 -34.07 5.88
N PRO A 4 32.08 -33.18 5.09
CA PRO A 4 32.05 -31.74 5.34
C PRO A 4 30.73 -31.20 4.78
N TRP A 5 29.65 -31.30 5.55
CA TRP A 5 28.51 -30.39 5.32
C TRP A 5 28.97 -29.03 5.77
N SER A 6 29.63 -28.31 4.87
CA SER A 6 29.87 -26.91 5.05
C SER A 6 28.52 -26.24 5.21
N GLU A 7 28.20 -25.86 6.45
CA GLU A 7 27.14 -24.87 6.74
C GLU A 7 27.46 -23.65 5.91
N THR A 8 26.82 -23.53 4.76
CA THR A 8 26.70 -22.24 4.10
C THR A 8 25.83 -21.40 5.03
N ALA A 9 26.45 -20.71 5.97
CA ALA A 9 25.81 -19.73 6.80
C ALA A 9 25.13 -18.76 5.83
N SER A 10 23.82 -18.89 5.65
CA SER A 10 23.04 -17.98 4.82
C SER A 10 23.00 -16.65 5.56
N SER A 11 23.98 -15.80 5.29
CA SER A 11 24.04 -14.48 5.85
C SER A 11 22.96 -13.60 5.20
N TRP A 12 22.28 -12.81 6.00
CA TRP A 12 21.43 -11.75 5.47
C TRP A 12 22.22 -10.89 4.50
N PRO A 13 21.63 -10.48 3.36
CA PRO A 13 22.29 -9.57 2.44
C PRO A 13 22.66 -8.27 3.16
N ARG A 14 23.68 -7.60 2.67
CA ARG A 14 24.16 -6.36 3.28
C ARG A 14 22.99 -5.40 3.48
N PRO A 15 22.79 -4.83 4.67
CA PRO A 15 21.59 -4.01 4.97
C PRO A 15 21.44 -2.82 4.00
N ALA A 16 22.55 -2.29 3.49
CA ALA A 16 22.53 -1.23 2.47
C ALA A 16 21.86 -1.69 1.15
N LEU A 17 22.14 -2.93 0.70
CA LEU A 17 21.53 -3.47 -0.52
C LEU A 17 20.02 -3.69 -0.35
N VAL A 18 19.60 -4.21 0.80
CA VAL A 18 18.17 -4.40 1.13
C VAL A 18 17.47 -3.05 1.17
N LEU A 19 18.05 -2.06 1.85
CA LEU A 19 17.49 -0.73 1.92
C LEU A 19 17.38 -0.09 0.52
N THR A 20 18.42 -0.18 -0.29
CA THR A 20 18.39 0.32 -1.67
C THR A 20 17.29 -0.34 -2.50
N ALA A 21 17.15 -1.67 -2.40
CA ALA A 21 16.10 -2.42 -3.09
C ALA A 21 14.70 -1.97 -2.65
N ILE A 22 14.47 -1.79 -1.34
CA ILE A 22 13.20 -1.29 -0.80
C ILE A 22 12.91 0.14 -1.30
N LEU A 23 13.90 1.02 -1.31
CA LEU A 23 13.74 2.40 -1.78
C LEU A 23 13.41 2.44 -3.28
N VAL A 24 14.09 1.64 -4.10
CA VAL A 24 13.79 1.53 -5.54
C VAL A 24 12.39 0.96 -5.75
N ALA A 25 12.04 -0.10 -5.03
CA ALA A 25 10.68 -0.68 -5.10
C ALA A 25 9.62 0.33 -4.67
N ALA A 26 9.84 1.07 -3.59
CA ALA A 26 8.92 2.12 -3.13
C ALA A 26 8.78 3.24 -4.18
N MET A 27 9.88 3.69 -4.78
CA MET A 27 9.86 4.72 -5.82
C MET A 27 9.05 4.29 -7.03
N LEU A 28 9.22 3.05 -7.51
CA LEU A 28 8.44 2.49 -8.61
C LEU A 28 6.96 2.29 -8.21
N TRP A 29 6.71 1.77 -7.01
CA TRP A 29 5.37 1.47 -6.52
C TRP A 29 4.51 2.72 -6.36
N PHE A 30 5.03 3.73 -5.67
CA PHE A 30 4.31 4.98 -5.41
C PHE A 30 4.41 6.00 -6.54
N GLY A 31 5.49 6.01 -7.31
CA GLY A 31 5.70 6.95 -8.41
C GLY A 31 4.71 6.78 -9.57
N THR A 32 4.18 5.58 -9.76
CA THR A 32 3.27 5.26 -10.88
C THR A 32 1.78 5.43 -10.55
N LEU A 33 1.39 5.70 -9.29
CA LEU A 33 -0.01 5.73 -8.84
C LEU A 33 -0.87 6.76 -9.60
N GLY A 34 -0.30 7.90 -9.98
CA GLY A 34 -0.98 8.96 -10.72
C GLY A 34 -0.91 8.82 -12.24
N ALA A 35 -0.27 7.77 -12.78
CA ALA A 35 0.02 7.65 -14.21
C ALA A 35 -1.23 7.39 -15.09
N ARG A 36 -2.33 6.96 -14.49
CA ARG A 36 -3.59 6.67 -15.22
C ARG A 36 -4.79 7.28 -14.51
N LYS A 37 -5.82 7.62 -15.27
CA LYS A 37 -7.12 8.05 -14.73
C LYS A 37 -7.77 6.97 -13.87
N LEU A 38 -8.66 7.38 -12.94
CA LEU A 38 -9.42 6.45 -12.12
C LEU A 38 -10.30 5.55 -12.98
N THR A 39 -10.31 4.26 -12.65
CA THR A 39 -11.09 3.27 -13.39
C THR A 39 -12.56 3.31 -12.93
N ALA A 40 -13.47 3.47 -13.89
CA ALA A 40 -14.90 3.35 -13.64
C ALA A 40 -15.31 1.88 -13.56
N PRO A 41 -16.34 1.52 -12.73
CA PRO A 41 -17.08 2.43 -11.86
C PRO A 41 -16.48 2.58 -10.45
N ASP A 42 -15.62 1.65 -9.99
CA ASP A 42 -15.33 1.50 -8.56
C ASP A 42 -14.33 2.52 -8.03
N GLU A 43 -13.17 2.72 -8.68
CA GLU A 43 -12.20 3.72 -8.20
C GLU A 43 -12.82 5.12 -8.16
N GLY A 44 -13.58 5.48 -9.20
CA GLY A 44 -14.25 6.78 -9.28
C GLY A 44 -15.30 6.96 -8.18
N ARG A 45 -16.09 5.91 -7.89
CA ARG A 45 -17.10 5.93 -6.83
C ARG A 45 -16.47 6.12 -5.46
N TYR A 46 -15.44 5.35 -5.13
CA TYR A 46 -14.78 5.47 -3.82
C TYR A 46 -14.04 6.79 -3.66
N ALA A 47 -13.47 7.31 -4.74
CA ALA A 47 -12.86 8.63 -4.76
C ALA A 47 -13.89 9.73 -4.46
N GLU A 48 -15.08 9.66 -5.09
CA GLU A 48 -16.15 10.65 -4.88
C GLU A 48 -16.70 10.58 -3.45
N ILE A 49 -16.94 9.40 -2.89
CA ILE A 49 -17.37 9.25 -1.49
C ILE A 49 -16.36 9.88 -0.53
N ALA A 50 -15.07 9.63 -0.74
CA ALA A 50 -14.02 10.21 0.08
C ALA A 50 -13.92 11.74 -0.10
N ARG A 51 -14.16 12.25 -1.31
CA ARG A 51 -14.19 13.69 -1.61
C ARG A 51 -15.36 14.39 -0.91
N GLU A 52 -16.56 13.83 -0.99
CA GLU A 52 -17.74 14.37 -0.29
C GLU A 52 -17.52 14.35 1.24
N MET A 53 -16.96 13.27 1.77
CA MET A 53 -16.62 13.16 3.19
C MET A 53 -15.61 14.23 3.63
N ALA A 54 -14.55 14.43 2.86
CA ALA A 54 -13.55 15.47 3.14
C ALA A 54 -14.11 16.89 3.06
N ALA A 55 -15.02 17.14 2.12
CA ALA A 55 -15.62 18.45 1.89
C ALA A 55 -16.72 18.79 2.91
N SER A 56 -17.59 17.83 3.21
CA SER A 56 -18.72 18.04 4.15
C SER A 56 -18.28 18.01 5.63
N GLY A 57 -17.20 17.30 5.95
CA GLY A 57 -16.79 17.00 7.33
C GLY A 57 -17.66 15.94 8.02
N ASP A 58 -18.60 15.33 7.33
CA ASP A 58 -19.39 14.19 7.84
C ASP A 58 -18.60 12.88 7.67
N TRP A 59 -17.85 12.50 8.71
CA TRP A 59 -17.01 11.30 8.72
C TRP A 59 -17.78 10.02 9.08
N VAL A 60 -19.05 10.15 9.47
CA VAL A 60 -19.88 9.03 9.93
C VAL A 60 -20.73 8.47 8.80
N THR A 61 -21.29 9.36 7.96
CA THR A 61 -22.24 8.97 6.91
C THR A 61 -21.59 9.07 5.54
N PRO A 62 -21.07 7.98 4.95
CA PRO A 62 -20.59 7.97 3.58
C PRO A 62 -21.72 8.37 2.62
N ARG A 63 -21.42 9.25 1.66
CA ARG A 63 -22.37 9.68 0.63
C ARG A 63 -21.74 9.55 -0.75
N TYR A 64 -22.56 9.19 -1.70
CA TYR A 64 -22.21 9.16 -3.12
C TYR A 64 -23.27 9.97 -3.88
N ASN A 65 -22.89 11.08 -4.48
CA ASN A 65 -23.80 12.04 -5.10
C ASN A 65 -24.93 12.44 -4.11
N GLU A 66 -24.55 12.84 -2.90
CA GLU A 66 -25.43 13.25 -1.80
C GLU A 66 -26.30 12.12 -1.20
N LEU A 67 -26.38 10.94 -1.82
CA LEU A 67 -27.12 9.79 -1.32
C LEU A 67 -26.27 8.97 -0.32
N LYS A 68 -26.90 8.53 0.76
CA LYS A 68 -26.22 7.67 1.76
C LYS A 68 -25.78 6.35 1.14
N TYR A 69 -24.51 6.00 1.38
CA TYR A 69 -23.88 4.82 0.81
C TYR A 69 -23.22 3.95 1.87
N PHE A 70 -23.87 2.86 2.26
CA PHE A 70 -23.42 1.95 3.33
C PHE A 70 -22.99 0.56 2.83
N GLU A 71 -22.66 0.42 1.57
CA GLU A 71 -22.34 -0.87 0.97
C GLU A 71 -21.00 -1.45 1.45
N LYS A 72 -20.07 -0.60 1.83
CA LYS A 72 -18.72 -1.01 2.23
C LYS A 72 -18.31 -0.41 3.58
N PRO A 73 -17.39 -1.06 4.32
CA PRO A 73 -16.82 -0.52 5.54
C PRO A 73 -16.13 0.84 5.30
N PRO A 74 -16.25 1.81 6.23
CA PRO A 74 -15.84 3.19 6.01
C PRO A 74 -14.33 3.43 6.06
N LEU A 75 -13.51 2.50 6.52
CA LEU A 75 -12.07 2.69 6.70
C LEU A 75 -11.37 3.17 5.42
N GLN A 76 -11.72 2.60 4.27
CA GLN A 76 -11.19 3.01 2.96
C GLN A 76 -11.51 4.48 2.68
N TYR A 77 -12.74 4.90 2.93
CA TYR A 77 -13.17 6.29 2.70
C TYR A 77 -12.46 7.25 3.64
N TRP A 78 -12.34 6.90 4.92
CA TRP A 78 -11.63 7.71 5.91
C TRP A 78 -10.17 7.92 5.53
N ALA A 79 -9.46 6.85 5.18
CA ALA A 79 -8.06 6.93 4.81
C ALA A 79 -7.85 7.79 3.55
N THR A 80 -8.70 7.61 2.53
CA THR A 80 -8.64 8.42 1.30
C THR A 80 -9.04 9.87 1.55
N ALA A 81 -10.08 10.13 2.36
CA ALA A 81 -10.50 11.48 2.72
C ALA A 81 -9.42 12.24 3.53
N LEU A 82 -8.72 11.55 4.43
CA LEU A 82 -7.55 12.11 5.14
C LEU A 82 -6.42 12.45 4.17
N ALA A 83 -6.13 11.57 3.21
CA ALA A 83 -5.14 11.84 2.18
C ALA A 83 -5.52 13.07 1.33
N TYR A 84 -6.81 13.22 0.99
CA TYR A 84 -7.30 14.40 0.26
C TYR A 84 -7.15 15.69 1.06
N ARG A 85 -7.39 15.66 2.36
CA ARG A 85 -7.19 16.83 3.22
C ARG A 85 -5.74 17.23 3.38
N ALA A 86 -4.83 16.26 3.35
CA ALA A 86 -3.40 16.50 3.53
C ALA A 86 -2.68 16.91 2.23
N PHE A 87 -3.05 16.30 1.10
CA PHE A 87 -2.30 16.39 -0.17
C PHE A 87 -3.16 16.88 -1.36
N GLY A 88 -4.43 17.15 -1.15
CA GLY A 88 -5.38 17.46 -2.23
C GLY A 88 -5.93 16.22 -2.92
N SER A 89 -7.01 16.38 -3.68
CA SER A 89 -7.66 15.30 -4.44
C SER A 89 -6.95 15.09 -5.78
N SER A 90 -6.46 13.89 -6.01
CA SER A 90 -5.82 13.46 -7.26
C SER A 90 -5.91 11.94 -7.41
N GLU A 91 -5.62 11.43 -8.59
CA GLU A 91 -5.52 9.98 -8.83
C GLU A 91 -4.48 9.33 -7.92
N TRP A 92 -3.37 10.02 -7.66
CA TRP A 92 -2.31 9.57 -6.79
C TRP A 92 -2.80 9.41 -5.34
N THR A 93 -3.42 10.46 -4.78
CA THR A 93 -3.93 10.45 -3.40
C THR A 93 -5.07 9.46 -3.20
N THR A 94 -5.91 9.24 -4.23
CA THR A 94 -6.97 8.23 -4.21
C THR A 94 -6.42 6.82 -3.97
N ARG A 95 -5.28 6.50 -4.58
CA ARG A 95 -4.66 5.17 -4.50
C ARG A 95 -3.67 5.03 -3.36
N LEU A 96 -3.31 6.12 -2.70
CA LEU A 96 -2.24 6.15 -1.70
C LEU A 96 -2.45 5.13 -0.57
N TRP A 97 -3.65 5.06 0.00
CA TRP A 97 -3.97 4.14 1.08
C TRP A 97 -3.84 2.67 0.65
N THR A 98 -4.46 2.31 -0.47
CA THR A 98 -4.41 0.96 -1.01
C THR A 98 -2.99 0.55 -1.39
N ALA A 99 -2.23 1.47 -1.99
CA ALA A 99 -0.84 1.23 -2.31
C ALA A 99 0.04 1.08 -1.05
N ALA A 100 -0.18 1.90 -0.02
CA ALA A 100 0.57 1.83 1.23
C ALA A 100 0.33 0.51 1.97
N THR A 101 -0.93 0.07 2.09
CA THR A 101 -1.27 -1.20 2.72
C THR A 101 -0.74 -2.40 1.92
N GLY A 102 -0.83 -2.36 0.59
CA GLY A 102 -0.26 -3.39 -0.28
C GLY A 102 1.27 -3.47 -0.16
N PHE A 103 1.95 -2.34 -0.19
CA PHE A 103 3.41 -2.29 -0.03
C PHE A 103 3.86 -2.80 1.34
N LEU A 104 3.17 -2.40 2.41
CA LEU A 104 3.42 -2.93 3.75
C LEU A 104 3.22 -4.45 3.81
N GLY A 105 2.18 -4.96 3.15
CA GLY A 105 1.93 -6.41 3.04
C GLY A 105 3.10 -7.16 2.38
N VAL A 106 3.66 -6.62 1.29
CA VAL A 106 4.84 -7.17 0.63
C VAL A 106 6.06 -7.18 1.57
N LEU A 107 6.32 -6.07 2.27
CA LEU A 107 7.43 -5.99 3.23
C LEU A 107 7.29 -6.99 4.38
N LEU A 108 6.07 -7.13 4.92
CA LEU A 108 5.79 -8.10 5.99
C LEU A 108 5.95 -9.54 5.51
N ALA A 109 5.48 -9.85 4.31
CA ALA A 109 5.64 -11.17 3.71
C ALA A 109 7.14 -11.51 3.51
N GLY A 110 7.90 -10.57 2.94
CA GLY A 110 9.34 -10.73 2.77
C GLY A 110 10.07 -10.90 4.11
N TYR A 111 9.75 -10.08 5.10
CA TYR A 111 10.32 -10.21 6.45
C TYR A 111 10.01 -11.57 7.07
N THR A 112 8.77 -12.03 6.98
CA THR A 112 8.33 -13.32 7.54
C THR A 112 9.02 -14.50 6.84
N ALA A 113 9.07 -14.47 5.50
CA ALA A 113 9.78 -15.50 4.72
C ALA A 113 11.26 -15.56 5.07
N GLY A 114 11.90 -14.39 5.22
CA GLY A 114 13.31 -14.32 5.63
C GLY A 114 13.58 -14.87 7.03
N ARG A 115 12.61 -14.74 7.93
CA ARG A 115 12.74 -15.25 9.31
C ARG A 115 12.40 -16.73 9.46
N LEU A 116 11.41 -17.22 8.72
CA LEU A 116 10.87 -18.58 8.90
C LEU A 116 11.47 -19.59 7.92
N VAL A 117 11.91 -19.18 6.75
CA VAL A 117 12.43 -20.07 5.70
C VAL A 117 13.94 -19.88 5.53
N SER A 118 14.37 -18.77 4.98
CA SER A 118 15.78 -18.39 4.85
C SER A 118 15.90 -16.89 4.50
N PRO A 119 17.06 -16.26 4.79
CA PRO A 119 17.28 -14.87 4.38
C PRO A 119 17.11 -14.62 2.87
N ALA A 120 17.45 -15.59 2.03
CA ALA A 120 17.26 -15.52 0.58
C ALA A 120 15.78 -15.51 0.17
N ALA A 121 14.92 -16.27 0.87
CA ALA A 121 13.47 -16.30 0.60
C ALA A 121 12.78 -14.98 0.95
N GLY A 122 13.37 -14.15 1.82
CA GLY A 122 12.81 -12.85 2.19
C GLY A 122 12.97 -11.76 1.15
N ILE A 123 13.80 -11.98 0.13
CA ILE A 123 14.11 -11.03 -0.94
C ILE A 123 13.76 -11.55 -2.35
N ALA A 124 13.23 -12.75 -2.45
CA ALA A 124 12.73 -13.34 -3.69
C ALA A 124 11.33 -12.86 -4.01
#